data_bab0a3cfb2664c5eeed0ea7b40e2e3b5
#
_entry.id   bab0a3cfb2664c5eeed0ea7b40e2e3b5
#
_cell.length_a   1.000
_cell.length_b   1.000
_cell.length_c   1.000
_cell.angle_alpha   90.00
_cell.angle_beta   90.00
_cell.angle_gamma   90.00
#
_symmetry.space_group_name_H-M   'P 1'
#
loop_
_entity.id
_entity.type
_entity.pdbx_description
1 polymer ?
#
loop_
_entity_poly.entity_id
_entity_poly.type
_entity_poly.pdbx_seq_one_letter_code
_entity_poly.pdbx_strand_id
1 'polypeptide(L)'
;MADKIQNAYETSKNIYDDVLTQRNIFSKLYIKLFWSGTDDNDIARKVLSYVPDDFSGNLLDVPVGTAVFTENKWSSLKNAHITCIDYSMDMLEQARKRLGSHAHIKCIQGDVGNLQMENESVDTVVSMNGFHAFLDKQKAFHEIWRVLKPGGDFIACFYIRGKSKRTDWLVKNILAKKGWFSPPFQTEEELKDILQKLYKENDIHVDGSMAYFHCVK
;
A
#
# COMPACT_ATOMS: atom_id res chain seq x y z
N MET A 1 13.64 -13.42 -9.27
CA MET A 1 12.29 -13.32 -8.63
C MET A 1 11.76 -11.90 -8.72
N ALA A 2 12.59 -10.88 -8.51
CA ALA A 2 12.28 -9.47 -8.75
C ALA A 2 11.79 -9.19 -10.19
N ASP A 3 12.46 -9.79 -11.20
CA ASP A 3 12.07 -9.67 -12.62
C ASP A 3 10.65 -10.18 -12.92
N LYS A 4 10.14 -11.15 -12.14
CA LYS A 4 8.77 -11.64 -12.31
C LYS A 4 7.71 -10.64 -11.88
N ILE A 5 7.98 -9.87 -10.84
CA ILE A 5 7.07 -8.82 -10.36
C ILE A 5 7.07 -7.68 -11.36
N GLN A 6 8.24 -7.26 -11.83
CA GLN A 6 8.37 -6.21 -12.84
C GLN A 6 7.66 -6.59 -14.15
N ASN A 7 7.89 -7.79 -14.66
CA ASN A 7 7.22 -8.31 -15.87
C ASN A 7 5.70 -8.49 -15.71
N ALA A 8 5.22 -8.83 -14.51
CA ALA A 8 3.78 -8.97 -14.24
C ALA A 8 3.04 -7.63 -14.33
N TYR A 9 3.67 -6.55 -13.89
CA TYR A 9 3.13 -5.20 -13.98
C TYR A 9 3.22 -4.62 -15.39
N GLU A 10 4.27 -4.91 -16.15
CA GLU A 10 4.39 -4.50 -17.56
C GLU A 10 3.24 -4.99 -18.45
N THR A 11 2.78 -6.22 -18.21
CA THR A 11 1.73 -6.85 -19.03
C THR A 11 0.31 -6.35 -18.68
N SER A 12 0.11 -5.68 -17.54
CA SER A 12 -1.22 -5.36 -17.02
C SER A 12 -1.46 -3.87 -16.71
N LYS A 13 -0.59 -2.98 -17.16
CA LYS A 13 -0.61 -1.53 -16.87
C LYS A 13 -1.98 -0.85 -16.99
N ASN A 14 -2.68 -1.09 -18.09
CA ASN A 14 -3.97 -0.43 -18.37
C ASN A 14 -5.15 -1.13 -17.66
N ILE A 15 -5.00 -2.40 -17.30
CA ILE A 15 -6.04 -3.20 -16.66
C ILE A 15 -6.05 -2.94 -15.15
N TYR A 16 -4.89 -2.64 -14.57
CA TYR A 16 -4.72 -2.49 -13.13
C TYR A 16 -5.53 -1.31 -12.55
N ASP A 17 -5.39 -0.12 -13.15
CA ASP A 17 -6.14 1.07 -12.71
C ASP A 17 -7.64 0.94 -12.94
N ASP A 18 -8.06 0.34 -14.07
CA ASP A 18 -9.48 0.10 -14.37
C ASP A 18 -10.11 -0.90 -13.42
N VAL A 19 -9.37 -1.91 -12.98
CA VAL A 19 -9.81 -2.88 -11.97
C VAL A 19 -9.91 -2.22 -10.60
N LEU A 20 -8.90 -1.47 -10.16
CA LEU A 20 -8.89 -0.84 -8.84
C LEU A 20 -9.92 0.29 -8.71
N THR A 21 -10.12 1.10 -9.76
CA THR A 21 -11.05 2.25 -9.73
C THR A 21 -12.48 1.90 -10.12
N GLN A 22 -12.78 0.63 -10.41
CA GLN A 22 -14.14 0.17 -10.79
C GLN A 22 -14.76 0.95 -11.96
N ARG A 23 -13.95 1.43 -12.92
CA ARG A 23 -14.42 2.27 -14.03
C ARG A 23 -15.37 1.59 -15.00
N ASN A 24 -15.39 0.25 -15.05
CA ASN A 24 -16.29 -0.50 -15.92
C ASN A 24 -17.04 -1.61 -15.17
N ILE A 25 -18.09 -2.15 -15.79
CA ILE A 25 -18.95 -3.20 -15.19
C ILE A 25 -18.17 -4.49 -14.93
N PHE A 26 -17.20 -4.81 -15.77
CA PHE A 26 -16.36 -6.00 -15.60
C PHE A 26 -15.42 -5.87 -14.40
N SER A 27 -14.85 -4.68 -14.16
CA SER A 27 -14.04 -4.44 -12.98
C SER A 27 -14.84 -4.49 -11.68
N LYS A 28 -16.08 -3.95 -11.67
CA LYS A 28 -17.00 -4.09 -10.54
C LYS A 28 -17.39 -5.54 -10.25
N LEU A 29 -17.65 -6.31 -11.29
CA LEU A 29 -17.95 -7.74 -11.15
C LEU A 29 -16.72 -8.53 -10.67
N TYR A 30 -15.53 -8.17 -11.15
CA TYR A 30 -14.26 -8.75 -10.73
C TYR A 30 -14.00 -8.50 -9.24
N ILE A 31 -14.13 -7.26 -8.78
CA ILE A 31 -13.98 -6.88 -7.37
C ILE A 31 -15.01 -7.59 -6.50
N LYS A 32 -16.29 -7.58 -6.88
CA LYS A 32 -17.35 -8.29 -6.15
C LYS A 32 -17.11 -9.80 -6.07
N LEU A 33 -16.55 -10.39 -7.13
CA LEU A 33 -16.20 -11.79 -7.18
C LEU A 33 -14.93 -12.14 -6.39
N PHE A 34 -13.89 -11.29 -6.44
CA PHE A 34 -12.59 -11.53 -5.83
C PHE A 34 -12.54 -11.14 -4.35
N TRP A 35 -13.06 -9.97 -4.02
CA TRP A 35 -12.93 -9.38 -2.69
C TRP A 35 -14.17 -9.58 -1.81
N SER A 36 -15.10 -10.45 -2.21
CA SER A 36 -16.34 -10.73 -1.45
C SER A 36 -17.19 -9.48 -1.19
N GLY A 37 -17.09 -8.47 -2.07
CA GLY A 37 -17.87 -7.24 -1.99
C GLY A 37 -17.18 -6.08 -1.29
N THR A 38 -15.95 -6.25 -0.80
CA THR A 38 -15.14 -5.17 -0.23
C THR A 38 -14.85 -4.11 -1.30
N ASP A 39 -15.09 -2.84 -1.00
CA ASP A 39 -14.82 -1.72 -1.90
C ASP A 39 -13.47 -1.09 -1.58
N ASP A 40 -12.49 -1.28 -2.47
CA ASP A 40 -11.14 -0.72 -2.34
C ASP A 40 -11.16 0.81 -2.22
N ASN A 41 -12.12 1.50 -2.87
CA ASN A 41 -12.24 2.96 -2.74
C ASN A 41 -12.74 3.38 -1.36
N ASP A 42 -13.60 2.57 -0.73
CA ASP A 42 -14.06 2.82 0.63
C ASP A 42 -12.92 2.63 1.65
N ILE A 43 -12.16 1.55 1.50
CA ILE A 43 -10.96 1.31 2.32
C ILE A 43 -9.94 2.44 2.08
N ALA A 44 -9.70 2.82 0.84
CA ALA A 44 -8.79 3.92 0.53
C ALA A 44 -9.20 5.24 1.21
N ARG A 45 -10.50 5.58 1.18
CA ARG A 45 -11.01 6.77 1.90
C ARG A 45 -10.79 6.68 3.40
N LYS A 46 -11.05 5.52 4.02
CA LYS A 46 -10.81 5.28 5.46
C LYS A 46 -9.33 5.42 5.79
N VAL A 47 -8.45 4.79 5.04
CA VAL A 47 -6.99 4.86 5.23
C VAL A 47 -6.49 6.30 5.07
N LEU A 48 -6.90 7.01 4.04
CA LEU A 48 -6.48 8.39 3.80
C LEU A 48 -7.08 9.39 4.79
N SER A 49 -8.18 9.05 5.47
CA SER A 49 -8.76 9.90 6.51
C SER A 49 -7.92 9.99 7.80
N TYR A 50 -7.02 9.01 8.02
CA TYR A 50 -6.05 9.10 9.12
C TYR A 50 -4.96 10.16 8.88
N VAL A 51 -4.76 10.60 7.63
CA VAL A 51 -3.84 11.72 7.33
C VAL A 51 -4.65 13.02 7.35
N PRO A 52 -4.38 13.97 8.27
CA PRO A 52 -5.09 15.25 8.36
C PRO A 52 -4.99 16.05 7.05
N ASP A 53 -6.01 16.88 6.75
CA ASP A 53 -6.01 17.71 5.55
C ASP A 53 -5.02 18.89 5.62
N ASP A 54 -4.61 19.24 6.82
CA ASP A 54 -3.60 20.26 7.14
C ASP A 54 -2.23 19.66 7.50
N PHE A 55 -2.03 18.35 7.22
CA PHE A 55 -0.77 17.66 7.53
C PHE A 55 0.43 18.43 6.98
N SER A 56 1.41 18.63 7.84
CA SER A 56 2.70 19.22 7.52
C SER A 56 3.81 18.37 8.14
N GLY A 57 4.79 18.00 7.36
CA GLY A 57 5.86 17.10 7.81
C GLY A 57 6.35 16.21 6.67
N ASN A 58 7.14 15.21 7.02
CA ASN A 58 7.68 14.25 6.07
C ASN A 58 6.74 13.04 5.97
N LEU A 59 6.16 12.81 4.80
CA LEU A 59 5.31 11.67 4.51
C LEU A 59 5.99 10.74 3.50
N LEU A 60 5.98 9.44 3.79
CA LEU A 60 6.41 8.38 2.89
C LEU A 60 5.20 7.59 2.39
N ASP A 61 5.00 7.53 1.07
CA ASP A 61 4.04 6.65 0.40
C ASP A 61 4.79 5.48 -0.25
N VAL A 62 4.62 4.26 0.27
CA VAL A 62 5.36 3.07 -0.19
C VAL A 62 4.54 1.77 -0.08
N PRO A 63 4.28 1.07 -1.20
CA PRO A 63 4.55 1.46 -2.57
C PRO A 63 3.51 2.46 -3.06
N VAL A 64 3.94 3.46 -3.81
CA VAL A 64 3.00 4.44 -4.36
C VAL A 64 2.14 3.87 -5.50
N GLY A 65 2.59 2.79 -6.14
CA GLY A 65 1.92 2.24 -7.31
C GLY A 65 1.77 3.28 -8.41
N THR A 66 0.55 3.41 -8.93
CA THR A 66 0.18 4.44 -9.91
C THR A 66 -0.31 5.74 -9.28
N ALA A 67 -0.32 5.85 -7.95
CA ALA A 67 -0.90 6.95 -7.17
C ALA A 67 -2.41 7.16 -7.38
N VAL A 68 -3.15 6.16 -7.88
CA VAL A 68 -4.57 6.27 -8.24
C VAL A 68 -5.48 6.64 -7.07
N PHE A 69 -5.13 6.22 -5.86
CA PHE A 69 -5.89 6.52 -4.64
C PHE A 69 -5.39 7.78 -3.93
N THR A 70 -4.11 8.12 -4.10
CA THR A 70 -3.42 9.13 -3.28
C THR A 70 -3.27 10.48 -3.98
N GLU A 71 -3.45 10.55 -5.30
CA GLU A 71 -3.27 11.75 -6.14
C GLU A 71 -3.90 13.01 -5.55
N ASN A 72 -5.21 12.96 -5.29
CA ASN A 72 -5.95 14.13 -4.82
C ASN A 72 -5.47 14.59 -3.43
N LYS A 73 -5.24 13.64 -2.53
CA LYS A 73 -4.80 13.93 -1.17
C LYS A 73 -3.38 14.50 -1.17
N TRP A 74 -2.43 13.83 -1.82
CA TRP A 74 -1.04 14.31 -1.87
C TRP A 74 -0.91 15.65 -2.55
N SER A 75 -1.64 15.86 -3.64
CA SER A 75 -1.65 17.15 -4.35
C SER A 75 -2.21 18.30 -3.52
N SER A 76 -3.06 18.03 -2.53
CA SER A 76 -3.63 19.06 -1.64
C SER A 76 -2.71 19.45 -0.48
N LEU A 77 -1.83 18.57 -0.02
CA LEU A 77 -0.99 18.76 1.16
C LEU A 77 0.26 19.63 0.87
N LYS A 78 0.03 20.91 0.56
CA LYS A 78 1.09 21.83 0.09
C LYS A 78 2.22 22.08 1.08
N ASN A 79 1.97 21.88 2.38
CA ASN A 79 2.94 22.11 3.46
C ASN A 79 3.70 20.84 3.85
N ALA A 80 3.37 19.69 3.26
CA ALA A 80 4.05 18.43 3.50
C ALA A 80 5.25 18.25 2.55
N HIS A 81 6.20 17.41 2.96
CA HIS A 81 7.25 16.88 2.09
C HIS A 81 6.95 15.41 1.83
N ILE A 82 6.46 15.09 0.64
CA ILE A 82 5.98 13.75 0.29
C ILE A 82 7.01 13.01 -0.55
N THR A 83 7.49 11.88 -0.06
CA THR A 83 8.33 10.96 -0.82
C THR A 83 7.51 9.74 -1.21
N CYS A 84 7.35 9.53 -2.51
CA CYS A 84 6.66 8.39 -3.10
C CYS A 84 7.69 7.37 -3.59
N ILE A 85 7.64 6.14 -3.08
CA ILE A 85 8.57 5.07 -3.46
C ILE A 85 7.82 3.91 -4.09
N ASP A 86 8.37 3.41 -5.20
CA ASP A 86 7.94 2.13 -5.78
C ASP A 86 9.16 1.37 -6.33
N TYR A 87 9.08 0.05 -6.29
CA TYR A 87 10.10 -0.83 -6.87
C TYR A 87 10.02 -0.85 -8.40
N SER A 88 8.82 -0.77 -8.95
CA SER A 88 8.53 -0.81 -10.38
C SER A 88 8.68 0.60 -11.00
N MET A 89 9.61 0.73 -11.94
CA MET A 89 9.76 1.97 -12.72
C MET A 89 8.49 2.32 -13.50
N ASP A 90 7.78 1.33 -14.02
CA ASP A 90 6.54 1.55 -14.77
C ASP A 90 5.43 2.14 -13.91
N MET A 91 5.26 1.64 -12.66
CA MET A 91 4.33 2.21 -11.70
C MET A 91 4.72 3.64 -11.34
N LEU A 92 6.01 3.85 -11.10
CA LEU A 92 6.55 5.15 -10.74
C LEU A 92 6.39 6.19 -11.86
N GLU A 93 6.52 5.80 -13.12
CA GLU A 93 6.25 6.68 -14.27
C GLU A 93 4.78 7.10 -14.35
N GLN A 94 3.86 6.19 -14.07
CA GLN A 94 2.44 6.49 -14.01
C GLN A 94 2.12 7.41 -12.82
N ALA A 95 2.71 7.14 -11.64
CA ALA A 95 2.60 8.02 -10.48
C ALA A 95 3.10 9.44 -10.78
N ARG A 96 4.27 9.58 -11.43
CA ARG A 96 4.80 10.89 -11.85
C ARG A 96 3.86 11.64 -12.79
N LYS A 97 3.27 10.94 -13.77
CA LYS A 97 2.30 11.55 -14.70
C LYS A 97 1.05 12.02 -13.96
N ARG A 98 0.58 11.24 -13.00
CA ARG A 98 -0.64 11.52 -12.25
C ARG A 98 -0.44 12.61 -11.20
N LEU A 99 0.62 12.52 -10.41
CA LEU A 99 0.95 13.50 -9.37
C LEU A 99 1.43 14.84 -9.94
N GLY A 100 1.86 14.86 -11.20
CA GLY A 100 2.32 16.08 -11.84
C GLY A 100 3.61 16.66 -11.25
N SER A 101 3.85 17.94 -11.52
CA SER A 101 5.08 18.64 -11.09
C SER A 101 4.83 19.46 -9.82
N HIS A 102 4.54 18.80 -8.70
CA HIS A 102 4.43 19.46 -7.42
C HIS A 102 5.79 19.48 -6.70
N ALA A 103 6.30 20.66 -6.33
CA ALA A 103 7.61 20.82 -5.69
C ALA A 103 7.72 20.07 -4.34
N HIS A 104 6.60 19.81 -3.68
CA HIS A 104 6.53 19.10 -2.40
C HIS A 104 6.41 17.57 -2.53
N ILE A 105 6.32 17.03 -3.76
CA ILE A 105 6.20 15.58 -4.03
C ILE A 105 7.41 15.09 -4.80
N LYS A 106 8.08 14.07 -4.29
CA LYS A 106 9.24 13.42 -4.93
C LYS A 106 8.96 11.95 -5.16
N CYS A 107 9.11 11.49 -6.42
CA CYS A 107 8.95 10.07 -6.78
C CYS A 107 10.32 9.42 -7.03
N ILE A 108 10.66 8.37 -6.26
CA ILE A 108 11.97 7.72 -6.27
C ILE A 108 11.77 6.20 -6.43
N GLN A 109 12.60 5.56 -7.26
CA GLN A 109 12.64 4.11 -7.29
C GLN A 109 13.35 3.59 -6.04
N GLY A 110 12.77 2.57 -5.38
CA GLY A 110 13.36 2.00 -4.17
C GLY A 110 12.70 0.71 -3.72
N ASP A 111 13.37 0.03 -2.79
CA ASP A 111 12.88 -1.18 -2.14
C ASP A 111 12.45 -0.85 -0.71
N VAL A 112 11.20 -1.17 -0.37
CA VAL A 112 10.68 -0.99 0.99
C VAL A 112 11.46 -1.79 2.05
N GLY A 113 12.06 -2.91 1.65
CA GLY A 113 12.92 -3.71 2.53
C GLY A 113 14.33 -3.13 2.74
N ASN A 114 14.67 -2.03 2.07
CA ASN A 114 15.96 -1.34 2.16
C ASN A 114 15.82 0.15 1.78
N LEU A 115 15.08 0.89 2.60
CA LEU A 115 14.82 2.30 2.39
C LEU A 115 16.09 3.14 2.54
N GLN A 116 16.43 3.90 1.49
CA GLN A 116 17.57 4.81 1.51
C GLN A 116 17.19 6.13 2.21
N MET A 117 16.74 6.01 3.46
CA MET A 117 16.30 7.10 4.32
C MET A 117 16.93 6.95 5.71
N GLU A 118 17.14 8.07 6.38
CA GLU A 118 17.68 8.09 7.74
C GLU A 118 16.68 7.50 8.75
N ASN A 119 17.20 7.02 9.88
CA ASN A 119 16.37 6.60 10.99
C ASN A 119 15.56 7.80 11.50
N GLU A 120 14.30 7.54 11.90
CA GLU A 120 13.46 8.55 12.57
C GLU A 120 13.36 9.88 11.79
N SER A 121 13.27 9.78 10.45
CA SER A 121 13.21 10.93 9.55
C SER A 121 11.81 11.24 9.01
N VAL A 122 10.85 10.32 9.19
CA VAL A 122 9.50 10.37 8.60
C VAL A 122 8.45 10.51 9.70
N ASP A 123 7.50 11.43 9.51
CA ASP A 123 6.40 11.66 10.46
C ASP A 123 5.26 10.66 10.22
N THR A 124 4.96 10.36 8.95
CA THR A 124 3.87 9.44 8.58
C THR A 124 4.29 8.54 7.41
N VAL A 125 4.08 7.24 7.54
CA VAL A 125 4.19 6.27 6.44
C VAL A 125 2.82 5.78 6.05
N VAL A 126 2.50 5.84 4.75
CA VAL A 126 1.30 5.27 4.15
C VAL A 126 1.69 4.12 3.22
N SER A 127 1.00 2.98 3.36
CA SER A 127 1.21 1.81 2.49
C SER A 127 -0.12 1.24 2.05
N MET A 128 -0.52 1.53 0.82
CA MET A 128 -1.81 1.07 0.28
C MET A 128 -1.61 -0.09 -0.67
N ASN A 129 -2.26 -1.21 -0.38
CA ASN A 129 -2.22 -2.42 -1.21
C ASN A 129 -0.80 -2.92 -1.54
N GLY A 130 0.18 -2.68 -0.65
CA GLY A 130 1.58 -2.99 -0.87
C GLY A 130 2.04 -4.33 -0.29
N PHE A 131 1.74 -4.56 0.99
CA PHE A 131 2.32 -5.68 1.73
C PHE A 131 2.09 -7.05 1.13
N HIS A 132 0.95 -7.29 0.50
CA HIS A 132 0.70 -8.57 -0.16
C HIS A 132 1.63 -8.82 -1.37
N ALA A 133 2.26 -7.78 -1.92
CA ALA A 133 3.20 -7.88 -3.04
C ALA A 133 4.67 -7.94 -2.58
N PHE A 134 5.00 -7.48 -1.36
CA PHE A 134 6.39 -7.45 -0.88
C PHE A 134 6.97 -8.86 -0.72
N LEU A 135 8.20 -9.03 -1.18
CA LEU A 135 8.93 -10.31 -1.09
C LEU A 135 9.29 -10.65 0.36
N ASP A 136 9.79 -9.68 1.10
CA ASP A 136 10.15 -9.80 2.52
C ASP A 136 9.34 -8.79 3.34
N LYS A 137 8.19 -9.25 3.82
CA LYS A 137 7.29 -8.41 4.61
C LYS A 137 7.85 -8.03 5.97
N GLN A 138 8.66 -8.91 6.57
CA GLN A 138 9.28 -8.63 7.87
C GLN A 138 10.29 -7.49 7.74
N LYS A 139 11.14 -7.52 6.71
CA LYS A 139 12.04 -6.39 6.43
C LYS A 139 11.27 -5.11 6.17
N ALA A 140 10.17 -5.17 5.41
CA ALA A 140 9.34 -4.00 5.16
C ALA A 140 8.78 -3.39 6.46
N PHE A 141 8.23 -4.22 7.38
CA PHE A 141 7.78 -3.74 8.69
C PHE A 141 8.90 -3.09 9.49
N HIS A 142 10.09 -3.71 9.53
CA HIS A 142 11.24 -3.17 10.27
C HIS A 142 11.78 -1.88 9.65
N GLU A 143 11.88 -1.79 8.34
CA GLU A 143 12.35 -0.57 7.66
C GLU A 143 11.36 0.59 7.84
N ILE A 144 10.06 0.35 7.72
CA ILE A 144 9.02 1.34 8.00
C ILE A 144 9.13 1.82 9.45
N TRP A 145 9.25 0.88 10.40
CA TRP A 145 9.45 1.24 11.81
C TRP A 145 10.74 2.03 12.03
N ARG A 146 11.85 1.66 11.37
CA ARG A 146 13.14 2.33 11.50
C ARG A 146 13.07 3.80 11.05
N VAL A 147 12.44 4.07 9.90
CA VAL A 147 12.38 5.43 9.34
C VAL A 147 11.36 6.32 10.03
N LEU A 148 10.34 5.75 10.69
CA LEU A 148 9.36 6.51 11.45
C LEU A 148 9.99 7.14 12.70
N LYS A 149 9.66 8.41 12.92
CA LYS A 149 9.98 9.12 14.19
C LYS A 149 9.23 8.48 15.36
N PRO A 150 9.73 8.61 16.60
CA PRO A 150 8.93 8.34 17.79
C PRO A 150 7.64 9.18 17.77
N GLY A 151 6.48 8.53 17.95
CA GLY A 151 5.17 9.16 17.82
C GLY A 151 4.70 9.33 16.37
N GLY A 152 5.43 8.82 15.39
CA GLY A 152 5.03 8.85 13.99
C GLY A 152 4.02 7.77 13.64
N ASP A 153 3.24 8.03 12.57
CA ASP A 153 2.10 7.22 12.15
C ASP A 153 2.46 6.20 11.06
N PHE A 154 2.04 4.97 11.24
CA PHE A 154 2.01 3.95 10.18
C PHE A 154 0.56 3.62 9.81
N ILE A 155 0.17 3.96 8.59
CA ILE A 155 -1.18 3.79 8.06
C ILE A 155 -1.10 2.85 6.86
N ALA A 156 -1.86 1.75 6.86
CA ALA A 156 -1.79 0.81 5.75
C ALA A 156 -3.09 0.04 5.51
N CYS A 157 -3.21 -0.52 4.29
CA CYS A 157 -4.19 -1.55 3.98
C CYS A 157 -3.60 -2.60 3.03
N PHE A 158 -3.96 -3.87 3.25
CA PHE A 158 -3.56 -4.96 2.38
C PHE A 158 -4.36 -6.25 2.64
N TYR A 159 -4.28 -7.18 1.69
CA TYR A 159 -4.89 -8.49 1.80
C TYR A 159 -4.30 -9.32 2.95
N ILE A 160 -5.20 -9.94 3.74
CA ILE A 160 -4.89 -10.97 4.74
C ILE A 160 -5.59 -12.28 4.39
N ARG A 161 -4.95 -13.42 4.69
CA ARG A 161 -5.54 -14.75 4.47
C ARG A 161 -6.44 -15.20 5.62
N GLY A 162 -7.26 -16.20 5.35
CA GLY A 162 -8.07 -16.88 6.37
C GLY A 162 -9.47 -16.31 6.56
N LYS A 163 -9.83 -15.25 5.82
CA LYS A 163 -11.16 -14.62 5.91
C LYS A 163 -12.15 -15.18 4.90
N SER A 164 -11.70 -15.54 3.71
CA SER A 164 -12.53 -16.09 2.65
C SER A 164 -11.80 -17.21 1.92
N LYS A 165 -12.25 -18.44 2.04
CA LYS A 165 -11.65 -19.60 1.34
C LYS A 165 -11.58 -19.39 -0.17
N ARG A 166 -12.57 -18.71 -0.75
CA ARG A 166 -12.62 -18.37 -2.17
C ARG A 166 -11.54 -17.37 -2.54
N THR A 167 -11.43 -16.26 -1.80
CA THR A 167 -10.41 -15.22 -2.02
C THR A 167 -9.02 -15.83 -1.86
N ASP A 168 -8.78 -16.61 -0.79
CA ASP A 168 -7.49 -17.26 -0.55
C ASP A 168 -7.10 -18.21 -1.69
N TRP A 169 -8.07 -18.96 -2.21
CA TRP A 169 -7.85 -19.83 -3.37
C TRP A 169 -7.44 -19.02 -4.63
N LEU A 170 -8.16 -17.92 -4.90
CA LEU A 170 -7.89 -17.03 -6.04
C LEU A 170 -6.51 -16.37 -5.90
N VAL A 171 -6.20 -15.85 -4.72
CA VAL A 171 -4.89 -15.25 -4.43
C VAL A 171 -3.78 -16.27 -4.66
N LYS A 172 -3.89 -17.46 -4.06
CA LYS A 172 -2.87 -18.52 -4.16
C LYS A 172 -2.69 -19.05 -5.59
N ASN A 173 -3.79 -19.27 -6.31
CA ASN A 173 -3.76 -20.01 -7.59
C ASN A 173 -3.69 -19.10 -8.82
N ILE A 174 -4.08 -17.84 -8.70
CA ILE A 174 -4.11 -16.89 -9.82
C ILE A 174 -3.16 -15.73 -9.57
N LEU A 175 -3.37 -14.92 -8.53
CA LEU A 175 -2.64 -13.67 -8.33
C LEU A 175 -1.16 -13.90 -7.98
N ALA A 176 -0.87 -14.88 -7.11
CA ALA A 176 0.50 -15.24 -6.76
C ALA A 176 1.25 -15.87 -7.94
N LYS A 177 0.56 -16.68 -8.77
CA LYS A 177 1.18 -17.26 -9.98
C LYS A 177 1.48 -16.21 -11.04
N LYS A 178 0.69 -15.12 -11.10
CA LYS A 178 0.94 -13.98 -11.98
C LYS A 178 2.04 -13.04 -11.44
N GLY A 179 2.51 -13.24 -10.20
CA GLY A 179 3.52 -12.41 -9.57
C GLY A 179 2.98 -11.12 -8.94
N TRP A 180 1.65 -10.93 -8.89
CA TRP A 180 1.05 -9.74 -8.29
C TRP A 180 1.03 -9.81 -6.76
N PHE A 181 1.04 -11.03 -6.22
CA PHE A 181 1.03 -11.33 -4.80
C PHE A 181 2.18 -12.26 -4.45
N SER A 182 2.86 -12.01 -3.36
CA SER A 182 4.02 -12.76 -2.90
C SER A 182 3.74 -13.43 -1.54
N PRO A 183 3.68 -14.77 -1.48
CA PRO A 183 3.57 -15.47 -0.20
C PRO A 183 4.87 -15.34 0.64
N PRO A 184 4.81 -15.55 1.97
CA PRO A 184 3.64 -15.91 2.77
C PRO A 184 2.71 -14.72 3.02
N PHE A 185 1.40 -14.99 3.22
CA PHE A 185 0.41 -13.98 3.58
C PHE A 185 0.07 -14.09 5.06
N GLN A 186 -0.10 -12.97 5.74
CA GLN A 186 -0.47 -12.90 7.15
C GLN A 186 -1.94 -13.27 7.35
N THR A 187 -2.25 -13.90 8.49
CA THR A 187 -3.59 -13.89 9.07
C THR A 187 -3.82 -12.61 9.86
N GLU A 188 -5.04 -12.39 10.33
CA GLU A 188 -5.34 -11.27 11.22
C GLU A 188 -4.55 -11.36 12.52
N GLU A 189 -4.46 -12.54 13.12
CA GLU A 189 -3.72 -12.78 14.35
C GLU A 189 -2.21 -12.52 14.17
N GLU A 190 -1.62 -13.06 13.11
CA GLU A 190 -0.20 -12.82 12.79
C GLU A 190 0.09 -11.33 12.56
N LEU A 191 -0.83 -10.60 11.90
CA LEU A 191 -0.71 -9.16 11.70
C LEU A 191 -0.78 -8.41 13.03
N LYS A 192 -1.77 -8.73 13.88
CA LYS A 192 -1.91 -8.13 15.22
C LYS A 192 -0.66 -8.34 16.06
N ASP A 193 -0.14 -9.56 16.07
CA ASP A 193 1.09 -9.90 16.81
C ASP A 193 2.31 -9.08 16.35
N ILE A 194 2.45 -8.87 15.05
CA ILE A 194 3.54 -8.05 14.49
C ILE A 194 3.37 -6.59 14.91
N LEU A 195 2.18 -6.02 14.73
CA LEU A 195 1.94 -4.61 15.00
C LEU A 195 2.04 -4.30 16.49
N GLN A 196 1.50 -5.16 17.37
CA GLN A 196 1.59 -4.98 18.83
C GLN A 196 3.03 -5.05 19.37
N LYS A 197 3.93 -5.77 18.69
CA LYS A 197 5.35 -5.82 19.06
C LYS A 197 6.12 -4.58 18.63
N LEU A 198 5.71 -3.93 17.55
CA LEU A 198 6.43 -2.81 16.96
C LEU A 198 5.87 -1.44 17.37
N TYR A 199 4.58 -1.33 17.60
CA TYR A 199 3.88 -0.06 17.79
C TYR A 199 3.18 0.01 19.15
N LYS A 200 3.14 1.21 19.74
CA LYS A 200 2.52 1.47 21.03
C LYS A 200 1.00 1.47 20.96
N GLU A 201 0.46 2.08 19.90
CA GLU A 201 -0.97 2.19 19.65
C GLU A 201 -1.31 1.51 18.32
N ASN A 202 -2.42 0.77 18.32
CA ASN A 202 -2.83 -0.01 17.16
C ASN A 202 -4.34 0.04 17.01
N ASP A 203 -4.82 0.66 15.95
CA ASP A 203 -6.21 0.65 15.52
C ASP A 203 -6.32 -0.22 14.26
N ILE A 204 -6.81 -1.47 14.40
CA ILE A 204 -6.79 -2.48 13.34
C ILE A 204 -8.19 -2.92 13.01
N HIS A 205 -8.59 -2.78 11.76
CA HIS A 205 -9.87 -3.16 11.21
C HIS A 205 -9.73 -4.19 10.09
N VAL A 206 -10.76 -5.01 9.92
CA VAL A 206 -10.84 -6.00 8.84
C VAL A 206 -12.18 -5.87 8.14
N ASP A 207 -12.15 -5.72 6.82
CA ASP A 207 -13.31 -5.73 5.95
C ASP A 207 -13.10 -6.80 4.86
N GLY A 208 -13.91 -7.85 4.87
CA GLY A 208 -13.69 -9.02 4.03
C GLY A 208 -12.31 -9.64 4.23
N SER A 209 -11.50 -9.68 3.17
CA SER A 209 -10.11 -10.16 3.20
C SER A 209 -9.07 -9.05 3.21
N MET A 210 -9.48 -7.80 3.48
CA MET A 210 -8.60 -6.66 3.61
C MET A 210 -8.48 -6.23 5.07
N ALA A 211 -7.24 -6.09 5.55
CA ALA A 211 -6.97 -5.37 6.79
C ALA A 211 -6.61 -3.93 6.46
N TYR A 212 -7.06 -2.99 7.27
CA TYR A 212 -6.59 -1.61 7.26
C TYR A 212 -6.37 -1.14 8.69
N PHE A 213 -5.37 -0.31 8.90
CA PHE A 213 -4.96 0.06 10.25
C PHE A 213 -4.22 1.38 10.31
N HIS A 214 -4.21 1.94 11.51
CA HIS A 214 -3.38 3.05 11.94
C HIS A 214 -2.62 2.64 13.20
N CYS A 215 -1.31 2.82 13.20
CA CYS A 215 -0.42 2.50 14.32
C CYS A 215 0.48 3.67 14.62
N VAL A 216 0.83 3.86 15.91
CA VAL A 216 1.75 4.92 16.38
C VAL A 216 3.01 4.28 16.96
N LYS A 217 4.20 4.74 16.54
CA LYS A 217 5.52 4.26 17.00
C LYS A 217 5.85 4.69 18.45
#